data_ffe1cbdadf5b659e5f69e75d3e9d8433
#
_entry.id   ffe1cbdadf5b659e5f69e75d3e9d8433
#
_cell.length_a   1.000
_cell.length_b   1.000
_cell.length_c   1.000
_cell.angle_alpha   90.00
_cell.angle_beta   90.00
_cell.angle_gamma   90.00
#
_symmetry.space_group_name_H-M   'P 1'
#
loop_
_entity.id
_entity.type
_entity.pdbx_description
1 polymer ?
#
loop_
_entity_poly.entity_id
_entity_poly.type
_entity_poly.pdbx_seq_one_letter_code
_entity_poly.pdbx_strand_id
1 'polypeptide(L)'
;MNKKLFYINSEMEPFASVSENAQISVDIPLGLQEKGNDVRCLMPKYGFISERKYILREVIRLKEILFDFNDVHYQCSAKSAFLPKSRLQVYFLENEDFFGDLNTLLYKSKNGRYLSDNDTRFAFYCLAAIKMLPNLFWFPNVLICNGWTSALVPFLLKNLSTQQKDLSKIKTVFLSSSSNSDVIFDSKNLPFDDGTISELKSLNLNQIGCKYADATLLVDNDEKFSNKIMKTKV
;
A
#
# COMPACT_ATOMS: atom_id res chain seq x y z
N MET A 1 19.96 -0.92 -16.29
CA MET A 1 18.78 -0.10 -16.68
C MET A 1 18.10 0.40 -15.43
N ASN A 2 17.96 1.71 -15.28
CA ASN A 2 17.18 2.35 -14.20
C ASN A 2 15.71 1.94 -14.30
N LYS A 3 15.17 1.34 -13.24
CA LYS A 3 13.76 1.01 -13.14
C LYS A 3 13.03 2.06 -12.32
N LYS A 4 11.79 2.34 -12.68
CA LYS A 4 10.86 3.13 -11.88
C LYS A 4 10.15 2.21 -10.91
N LEU A 5 10.36 2.40 -9.62
CA LEU A 5 9.83 1.55 -8.56
C LEU A 5 8.92 2.38 -7.65
N PHE A 6 7.71 1.92 -7.43
CA PHE A 6 6.76 2.57 -6.53
C PHE A 6 6.50 1.68 -5.32
N TYR A 7 6.96 2.12 -4.15
CA TYR A 7 6.89 1.39 -2.90
C TYR A 7 5.67 1.81 -2.10
N ILE A 8 4.74 0.89 -1.87
CA ILE A 8 3.47 1.14 -1.21
C ILE A 8 3.51 0.50 0.18
N ASN A 9 3.31 1.31 1.21
CA ASN A 9 3.35 0.89 2.61
C ASN A 9 2.31 1.66 3.45
N SER A 10 2.15 1.29 4.71
CA SER A 10 1.31 2.02 5.67
C SER A 10 2.12 2.73 6.74
N GLU A 11 3.40 2.43 6.89
CA GLU A 11 4.27 2.99 7.90
C GLU A 11 5.71 3.13 7.39
N MET A 12 6.38 4.21 7.76
CA MET A 12 7.75 4.52 7.39
C MET A 12 8.36 5.47 8.43
N GLU A 13 9.51 5.12 8.98
CA GLU A 13 10.28 6.03 9.83
C GLU A 13 10.72 7.29 9.05
N PRO A 14 10.69 8.48 9.64
CA PRO A 14 10.22 8.84 10.96
C PRO A 14 8.77 9.37 10.96
N PHE A 15 7.99 9.12 9.92
CA PHE A 15 6.65 9.68 9.75
C PHE A 15 5.61 8.95 10.60
N ALA A 16 5.64 7.61 10.56
CA ALA A 16 4.74 6.74 11.29
C ALA A 16 5.42 5.38 11.54
N SER A 17 5.34 4.87 12.77
CA SER A 17 6.00 3.63 13.16
C SER A 17 5.23 2.92 14.27
N VAL A 18 4.82 1.69 13.99
CA VAL A 18 4.17 0.80 14.97
C VAL A 18 4.71 -0.62 14.92
N SER A 19 5.53 -0.93 13.92
CA SER A 19 6.16 -2.24 13.76
C SER A 19 7.53 -2.11 13.06
N GLU A 20 8.25 -3.21 12.95
CA GLU A 20 9.51 -3.30 12.20
C GLU A 20 9.36 -2.94 10.72
N ASN A 21 8.15 -3.05 10.17
CA ASN A 21 7.87 -2.66 8.79
C ASN A 21 8.16 -1.19 8.51
N ALA A 22 8.12 -0.32 9.53
CA ALA A 22 8.45 1.08 9.38
C ALA A 22 9.92 1.29 8.98
N GLN A 23 10.85 0.56 9.60
CA GLN A 23 12.27 0.60 9.24
C GLN A 23 12.54 -0.11 7.90
N ILE A 24 11.91 -1.26 7.64
CA ILE A 24 11.98 -1.98 6.36
C ILE A 24 11.53 -1.07 5.21
N SER A 25 10.52 -0.22 5.47
CA SER A 25 10.02 0.77 4.50
C SER A 25 10.98 1.93 4.24
N VAL A 26 12.02 2.07 5.04
CA VAL A 26 13.15 2.99 4.79
C VAL A 26 14.27 2.28 4.05
N ASP A 27 14.71 1.14 4.58
CA ASP A 27 15.93 0.47 4.13
C ASP A 27 15.82 -0.09 2.71
N ILE A 28 14.69 -0.72 2.37
CA ILE A 28 14.49 -1.29 1.04
C ILE A 28 14.44 -0.19 -0.04
N PRO A 29 13.61 0.87 0.07
CA PRO A 29 13.60 1.93 -0.93
C PRO A 29 14.93 2.66 -1.11
N LEU A 30 15.64 2.94 -0.01
CA LEU A 30 16.96 3.58 -0.06
C LEU A 30 17.98 2.67 -0.76
N GLY A 31 18.07 1.40 -0.38
CA GLY A 31 18.98 0.45 -1.01
C GLY A 31 18.68 0.23 -2.50
N LEU A 32 17.40 0.30 -2.91
CA LEU A 32 17.02 0.25 -4.32
C LEU A 32 17.40 1.53 -5.06
N GLN A 33 17.30 2.71 -4.40
CA GLN A 33 17.72 3.99 -4.97
C GLN A 33 19.24 4.06 -5.13
N GLU A 34 20.01 3.57 -4.17
CA GLU A 34 21.47 3.47 -4.23
C GLU A 34 21.94 2.61 -5.41
N LYS A 35 21.17 1.59 -5.77
CA LYS A 35 21.40 0.78 -6.98
C LYS A 35 21.02 1.49 -8.29
N GLY A 36 20.69 2.77 -8.22
CA GLY A 36 20.42 3.62 -9.39
C GLY A 36 18.98 3.56 -9.90
N ASN A 37 18.02 3.03 -9.16
CA ASN A 37 16.62 3.06 -9.57
C ASN A 37 15.94 4.40 -9.20
N ASP A 38 14.93 4.81 -9.98
CA ASP A 38 14.03 5.92 -9.62
C ASP A 38 12.94 5.36 -8.69
N VAL A 39 13.12 5.55 -7.39
CA VAL A 39 12.24 5.02 -6.36
C VAL A 39 11.39 6.13 -5.76
N ARG A 40 10.09 5.88 -5.66
CA ARG A 40 9.13 6.72 -4.94
C ARG A 40 8.32 5.88 -4.01
N CYS A 41 7.88 6.45 -2.90
CA CYS A 41 7.08 5.77 -1.88
C CYS A 41 5.69 6.39 -1.77
N LEU A 42 4.74 5.60 -1.28
CA LEU A 42 3.39 6.04 -0.94
C LEU A 42 3.02 5.49 0.43
N MET A 43 2.48 6.36 1.28
CA MET A 43 1.86 5.98 2.55
C MET A 43 0.61 6.82 2.83
N PRO A 44 -0.29 6.41 3.72
CA PRO A 44 -1.39 7.26 4.15
C PRO A 44 -0.87 8.51 4.90
N LYS A 45 -1.56 9.65 4.72
CA LYS A 45 -1.36 10.85 5.52
C LYS A 45 -2.21 10.75 6.79
N TYR A 46 -1.63 10.18 7.83
CA TYR A 46 -2.31 10.14 9.13
C TYR A 46 -2.39 11.53 9.77
N GLY A 47 -3.46 11.80 10.51
CA GLY A 47 -3.72 13.10 11.12
C GLY A 47 -2.60 13.63 11.99
N PHE A 48 -1.85 12.76 12.67
CA PHE A 48 -0.71 13.14 13.51
C PHE A 48 0.58 13.49 12.73
N ILE A 49 0.67 13.19 11.42
CA ILE A 49 1.85 13.53 10.63
C ILE A 49 1.90 15.04 10.42
N SER A 50 2.86 15.70 11.04
CA SER A 50 3.00 17.16 10.97
C SER A 50 3.52 17.62 9.62
N GLU A 51 2.69 18.35 8.89
CA GLU A 51 3.05 18.94 7.59
C GLU A 51 4.19 19.92 7.70
N ARG A 52 4.20 20.73 8.77
CA ARG A 52 5.25 21.72 9.04
C ARG A 52 6.59 21.06 9.36
N LYS A 53 6.58 20.02 10.20
CA LYS A 53 7.81 19.31 10.62
C LYS A 53 8.51 18.65 9.43
N TYR A 54 7.72 18.03 8.55
CA TYR A 54 8.24 17.26 7.42
C TYR A 54 8.19 17.99 6.09
N ILE A 55 7.75 19.26 6.10
CA ILE A 55 7.68 20.13 4.92
C ILE A 55 6.87 19.45 3.79
N LEU A 56 5.68 18.96 4.13
CA LEU A 56 4.79 18.37 3.14
C LEU A 56 4.31 19.44 2.16
N ARG A 57 4.44 19.16 0.87
CA ARG A 57 4.04 20.05 -0.21
C ARG A 57 2.94 19.43 -1.04
N GLU A 58 1.98 20.25 -1.41
CA GLU A 58 0.92 19.84 -2.34
C GLU A 58 1.50 19.41 -3.68
N VAL A 59 0.93 18.37 -4.25
CA VAL A 59 1.23 17.91 -5.59
C VAL A 59 0.02 18.25 -6.48
N ILE A 60 0.13 19.33 -7.24
CA ILE A 60 -0.99 19.93 -7.99
C ILE A 60 -1.77 18.86 -8.79
N ARG A 61 -1.09 17.99 -9.50
CA ARG A 61 -1.70 16.93 -10.30
C ARG A 61 -2.36 15.81 -9.49
N LEU A 62 -2.17 15.79 -8.17
CA LEU A 62 -2.75 14.82 -7.25
C LEU A 62 -3.73 15.47 -6.25
N LYS A 63 -4.25 16.65 -6.56
CA LYS A 63 -5.25 17.33 -5.71
C LYS A 63 -6.62 16.67 -5.80
N GLU A 64 -6.92 16.05 -6.93
CA GLU A 64 -8.22 15.46 -7.21
C GLU A 64 -8.04 14.07 -7.81
N ILE A 65 -8.05 13.07 -6.94
CA ILE A 65 -8.08 11.65 -7.30
C ILE A 65 -9.49 11.17 -7.00
N LEU A 66 -10.31 11.05 -8.04
CA LEU A 66 -11.73 10.74 -7.93
C LEU A 66 -11.96 9.25 -8.22
N PHE A 67 -12.72 8.58 -7.37
CA PHE A 67 -13.14 7.19 -7.57
C PHE A 67 -14.30 6.81 -6.65
N ASP A 68 -15.05 5.80 -7.05
CA ASP A 68 -16.12 5.23 -6.23
C ASP A 68 -15.59 4.10 -5.36
N PHE A 69 -16.08 4.05 -4.11
CA PHE A 69 -15.78 3.01 -3.15
C PHE A 69 -17.02 2.80 -2.26
N ASN A 70 -17.55 1.57 -2.22
CA ASN A 70 -18.79 1.24 -1.50
C ASN A 70 -19.97 2.16 -1.85
N ASP A 71 -20.22 2.35 -3.14
CA ASP A 71 -21.30 3.21 -3.68
C ASP A 71 -21.22 4.68 -3.26
N VAL A 72 -20.08 5.10 -2.70
CA VAL A 72 -19.81 6.50 -2.34
C VAL A 72 -18.71 7.05 -3.23
N HIS A 73 -18.94 8.26 -3.74
CA HIS A 73 -17.93 8.97 -4.54
C HIS A 73 -16.95 9.69 -3.62
N TYR A 74 -15.67 9.33 -3.70
CA TYR A 74 -14.60 9.91 -2.90
C TYR A 74 -13.66 10.75 -3.74
N GLN A 75 -13.16 11.81 -3.10
CA GLN A 75 -12.03 12.59 -3.57
C GLN A 75 -10.87 12.41 -2.60
N CYS A 76 -9.73 12.00 -3.14
CA CYS A 76 -8.47 11.98 -2.40
C CYS A 76 -7.51 13.04 -2.96
N SER A 77 -6.53 13.40 -2.18
CA SER A 77 -5.36 14.16 -2.63
C SER A 77 -4.07 13.49 -2.18
N ALA A 78 -2.94 14.00 -2.65
CA ALA A 78 -1.67 13.58 -2.11
C ALA A 78 -0.70 14.76 -1.99
N LYS A 79 -0.02 14.83 -0.85
CA LYS A 79 1.14 15.68 -0.62
C LYS A 79 2.42 14.88 -0.81
N SER A 80 3.56 15.56 -0.90
CA SER A 80 4.85 14.89 -0.93
C SER A 80 5.89 15.58 -0.07
N ALA A 81 6.82 14.79 0.44
CA ALA A 81 8.05 15.26 1.07
C ALA A 81 9.20 14.33 0.70
N PHE A 82 10.42 14.76 1.01
CA PHE A 82 11.57 13.86 1.01
C PHE A 82 11.72 13.17 2.37
N LEU A 83 12.12 11.91 2.34
CA LEU A 83 12.58 11.24 3.55
C LEU A 83 13.76 12.04 4.12
N PRO A 84 13.76 12.40 5.44
CA PRO A 84 14.82 13.20 6.03
C PRO A 84 16.22 12.66 5.73
N LYS A 85 17.15 13.57 5.40
CA LYS A 85 18.53 13.28 5.03
C LYS A 85 18.71 12.43 3.76
N SER A 86 17.67 12.33 2.92
CA SER A 86 17.74 11.58 1.66
C SER A 86 17.05 12.33 0.51
N ARG A 87 17.14 11.77 -0.70
CA ARG A 87 16.39 12.22 -1.89
C ARG A 87 15.22 11.30 -2.23
N LEU A 88 14.87 10.38 -1.33
CA LEU A 88 13.74 9.48 -1.51
C LEU A 88 12.43 10.26 -1.37
N GLN A 89 11.66 10.35 -2.45
CA GLN A 89 10.36 11.02 -2.47
C GLN A 89 9.28 10.13 -1.88
N VAL A 90 8.55 10.65 -0.90
CA VAL A 90 7.41 9.99 -0.27
C VAL A 90 6.15 10.79 -0.56
N TYR A 91 5.13 10.13 -1.10
CA TYR A 91 3.78 10.67 -1.23
C TYR A 91 2.96 10.28 -0.01
N PHE A 92 2.09 11.18 0.42
CA PHE A 92 1.17 11.03 1.54
C PHE A 92 -0.25 11.16 1.01
N LEU A 93 -0.96 10.03 0.91
CA LEU A 93 -2.34 9.99 0.46
C LEU A 93 -3.25 10.55 1.55
N GLU A 94 -4.01 11.57 1.20
CA GLU A 94 -4.93 12.27 2.10
C GLU A 94 -6.37 11.85 1.84
N ASN A 95 -7.06 11.47 2.89
CA ASN A 95 -8.50 11.41 2.98
C ASN A 95 -8.88 11.48 4.47
N GLU A 96 -9.69 12.48 4.84
CA GLU A 96 -10.06 12.75 6.23
C GLU A 96 -10.87 11.62 6.86
N ASP A 97 -11.81 11.01 6.11
CA ASP A 97 -12.70 9.97 6.62
C ASP A 97 -11.93 8.72 7.05
N PHE A 98 -10.85 8.38 6.35
CA PHE A 98 -10.09 7.15 6.61
C PHE A 98 -8.82 7.35 7.44
N PHE A 99 -8.18 8.54 7.35
CA PHE A 99 -6.86 8.74 7.95
C PHE A 99 -6.73 10.01 8.81
N GLY A 100 -7.72 10.92 8.78
CA GLY A 100 -7.66 12.21 9.47
C GLY A 100 -7.59 12.10 10.98
N ASP A 101 -8.46 11.32 11.58
CA ASP A 101 -8.63 11.20 13.04
C ASP A 101 -7.69 10.17 13.70
N LEU A 102 -6.82 9.52 12.96
CA LEU A 102 -5.91 8.53 13.53
C LEU A 102 -4.76 9.19 14.29
N ASN A 103 -4.87 9.14 15.61
CA ASN A 103 -3.98 9.84 16.53
C ASN A 103 -2.83 8.99 17.07
N THR A 104 -2.75 7.66 16.79
CA THR A 104 -1.82 6.82 17.53
C THR A 104 -1.22 5.66 16.74
N LEU A 105 -1.80 4.46 16.82
CA LEU A 105 -1.15 3.21 16.40
C LEU A 105 -1.61 2.72 15.02
N LEU A 106 -1.90 3.64 14.11
CA LEU A 106 -2.26 3.39 12.71
C LEU A 106 -3.44 2.43 12.55
N TYR A 107 -3.20 1.14 12.72
CA TYR A 107 -4.15 0.04 12.58
C TYR A 107 -4.42 -0.70 13.90
N LYS A 108 -3.89 -0.18 15.03
CA LYS A 108 -4.10 -0.73 16.37
C LYS A 108 -4.60 0.33 17.33
N SER A 109 -5.46 -0.06 18.24
CA SER A 109 -5.84 0.76 19.40
C SER A 109 -4.70 0.80 20.43
N LYS A 110 -4.80 1.71 21.42
CA LYS A 110 -3.78 1.88 22.48
C LYS A 110 -3.47 0.59 23.26
N ASN A 111 -4.41 -0.34 23.33
CA ASN A 111 -4.24 -1.63 23.99
C ASN A 111 -3.71 -2.74 23.05
N GLY A 112 -3.25 -2.38 21.84
CA GLY A 112 -2.65 -3.30 20.87
C GLY A 112 -3.63 -4.08 20.01
N ARG A 113 -4.95 -3.94 20.19
CA ARG A 113 -5.95 -4.63 19.38
C ARG A 113 -6.07 -3.98 18.01
N TYR A 114 -6.21 -4.78 16.96
CA TYR A 114 -6.52 -4.29 15.63
C TYR A 114 -7.86 -3.53 15.61
N LEU A 115 -7.90 -2.45 14.84
CA LEU A 115 -9.13 -1.69 14.63
C LEU A 115 -10.07 -2.48 13.71
N SER A 116 -11.36 -2.43 14.00
CA SER A 116 -12.38 -3.22 13.28
C SER A 116 -12.62 -2.78 11.85
N ASP A 117 -12.22 -1.56 11.49
CA ASP A 117 -12.39 -0.96 10.17
C ASP A 117 -11.13 -1.05 9.28
N ASN A 118 -10.11 -1.78 9.73
CA ASN A 118 -8.84 -1.89 8.98
C ASN A 118 -9.01 -2.47 7.58
N ASP A 119 -9.90 -3.43 7.40
CA ASP A 119 -10.20 -4.03 6.10
C ASP A 119 -10.70 -3.00 5.10
N THR A 120 -11.71 -2.23 5.48
CA THR A 120 -12.28 -1.15 4.68
C THR A 120 -11.25 -0.05 4.41
N ARG A 121 -10.55 0.38 5.45
CA ARG A 121 -9.56 1.45 5.38
C ARG A 121 -8.41 1.12 4.43
N PHE A 122 -7.84 -0.07 4.53
CA PHE A 122 -6.73 -0.46 3.67
C PHE A 122 -7.18 -0.96 2.30
N ALA A 123 -8.41 -1.44 2.13
CA ALA A 123 -9.01 -1.64 0.81
C ALA A 123 -9.14 -0.30 0.06
N PHE A 124 -9.66 0.73 0.74
CA PHE A 124 -9.71 2.09 0.21
C PHE A 124 -8.32 2.61 -0.19
N TYR A 125 -7.33 2.48 0.70
CA TYR A 125 -5.95 2.88 0.45
C TYR A 125 -5.35 2.20 -0.78
N CYS A 126 -5.50 0.88 -0.89
CA CYS A 126 -5.00 0.11 -2.03
C CYS A 126 -5.64 0.56 -3.36
N LEU A 127 -6.94 0.82 -3.35
CA LEU A 127 -7.64 1.31 -4.54
C LEU A 127 -7.16 2.72 -4.91
N ALA A 128 -7.09 3.64 -3.94
CA ALA A 128 -6.59 4.99 -4.14
C ALA A 128 -5.16 5.01 -4.68
N ALA A 129 -4.29 4.11 -4.19
CA ALA A 129 -2.91 3.98 -4.68
C ALA A 129 -2.84 3.65 -6.18
N ILE A 130 -3.77 2.85 -6.70
CA ILE A 130 -3.83 2.56 -8.14
C ILE A 130 -4.47 3.70 -8.91
N LYS A 131 -5.56 4.27 -8.40
CA LYS A 131 -6.28 5.36 -9.04
C LYS A 131 -5.44 6.64 -9.20
N MET A 132 -4.44 6.86 -8.35
CA MET A 132 -3.52 7.99 -8.48
C MET A 132 -2.45 7.82 -9.57
N LEU A 133 -2.15 6.59 -10.02
CA LEU A 133 -1.04 6.33 -10.96
C LEU A 133 -1.13 7.13 -12.26
N PRO A 134 -2.29 7.25 -12.93
CA PRO A 134 -2.42 8.06 -14.14
C PRO A 134 -2.05 9.54 -13.91
N ASN A 135 -2.42 10.08 -12.75
CA ASN A 135 -2.19 11.49 -12.41
C ASN A 135 -0.73 11.80 -12.03
N LEU A 136 0.08 10.75 -11.76
CA LEU A 136 1.50 10.93 -11.48
C LEU A 136 2.30 11.37 -12.71
N PHE A 137 1.82 11.10 -13.94
CA PHE A 137 2.60 11.22 -15.18
C PHE A 137 3.95 10.50 -15.10
N TRP A 138 4.00 9.48 -14.26
CA TRP A 138 5.17 8.67 -13.98
C TRP A 138 4.71 7.24 -13.68
N PHE A 139 4.59 6.42 -14.73
CA PHE A 139 4.21 5.03 -14.54
C PHE A 139 5.38 4.20 -14.04
N PRO A 140 5.24 3.49 -12.91
CA PRO A 140 6.26 2.59 -12.41
C PRO A 140 6.38 1.35 -13.30
N ASN A 141 7.58 0.77 -13.33
CA ASN A 141 7.77 -0.57 -13.89
C ASN A 141 7.31 -1.65 -12.91
N VAL A 142 7.47 -1.38 -11.60
CA VAL A 142 7.13 -2.31 -10.54
C VAL A 142 6.46 -1.56 -9.37
N LEU A 143 5.35 -2.11 -8.87
CA LEU A 143 4.79 -1.79 -7.56
C LEU A 143 5.36 -2.77 -6.54
N ILE A 144 5.98 -2.25 -5.49
CA ILE A 144 6.46 -3.04 -4.36
C ILE A 144 5.48 -2.80 -3.21
N CYS A 145 4.73 -3.83 -2.84
CA CYS A 145 3.67 -3.76 -1.85
C CYS A 145 4.18 -4.35 -0.54
N ASN A 146 4.37 -3.53 0.50
CA ASN A 146 4.92 -3.96 1.77
C ASN A 146 3.85 -4.24 2.81
N GLY A 147 3.77 -5.51 3.22
CA GLY A 147 2.90 -5.98 4.29
C GLY A 147 1.41 -6.05 3.91
N TRP A 148 0.62 -6.56 4.84
CA TRP A 148 -0.80 -6.85 4.66
C TRP A 148 -1.65 -5.63 4.28
N THR A 149 -1.26 -4.43 4.70
CA THR A 149 -1.97 -3.17 4.41
C THR A 149 -1.97 -2.77 2.94
N SER A 150 -1.04 -3.34 2.16
CA SER A 150 -0.94 -3.14 0.70
C SER A 150 -1.23 -4.41 -0.10
N ALA A 151 -1.67 -5.47 0.56
CA ALA A 151 -1.83 -6.81 -0.04
C ALA A 151 -2.89 -6.88 -1.14
N LEU A 152 -3.88 -5.96 -1.14
CA LEU A 152 -4.90 -5.90 -2.18
C LEU A 152 -4.42 -5.25 -3.48
N VAL A 153 -3.30 -4.51 -3.46
CA VAL A 153 -2.80 -3.81 -4.66
C VAL A 153 -2.56 -4.74 -5.85
N PRO A 154 -1.91 -5.91 -5.72
CA PRO A 154 -1.72 -6.83 -6.85
C PRO A 154 -3.04 -7.32 -7.46
N PHE A 155 -4.02 -7.67 -6.62
CA PHE A 155 -5.34 -8.10 -7.06
C PHE A 155 -6.09 -6.98 -7.80
N LEU A 156 -6.14 -5.79 -7.19
CA LEU A 156 -6.80 -4.62 -7.76
C LEU A 156 -6.16 -4.19 -9.08
N LEU A 157 -4.83 -4.18 -9.15
CA LEU A 157 -4.11 -3.86 -10.37
C LEU A 157 -4.46 -4.81 -11.51
N LYS A 158 -4.48 -6.12 -11.23
CA LYS A 158 -4.82 -7.15 -12.22
C LYS A 158 -6.22 -6.92 -12.80
N ASN A 159 -7.20 -6.64 -11.96
CA ASN A 159 -8.58 -6.43 -12.40
C ASN A 159 -8.76 -5.09 -13.14
N LEU A 160 -8.19 -4.01 -12.64
CA LEU A 160 -8.30 -2.68 -13.27
C LEU A 160 -7.45 -2.57 -14.55
N SER A 161 -6.39 -3.35 -14.69
CA SER A 161 -5.53 -3.35 -15.89
C SER A 161 -6.23 -3.83 -17.15
N THR A 162 -7.34 -4.54 -17.03
CA THR A 162 -8.19 -4.94 -18.17
C THR A 162 -8.80 -3.72 -18.86
N GLN A 163 -9.01 -2.64 -18.14
CA GLN A 163 -9.63 -1.40 -18.62
C GLN A 163 -8.60 -0.31 -19.00
N GLN A 164 -7.35 -0.42 -18.53
CA GLN A 164 -6.32 0.60 -18.72
C GLN A 164 -4.99 -0.02 -19.17
N LYS A 165 -4.66 0.14 -20.44
CA LYS A 165 -3.47 -0.48 -21.09
C LYS A 165 -2.13 -0.13 -20.42
N ASP A 166 -2.00 1.05 -19.82
CA ASP A 166 -0.75 1.44 -19.16
C ASP A 166 -0.54 0.72 -17.83
N LEU A 167 -1.62 0.36 -17.14
CA LEU A 167 -1.54 -0.44 -15.90
C LEU A 167 -1.14 -1.89 -16.18
N SER A 168 -1.49 -2.45 -17.33
CA SER A 168 -1.19 -3.85 -17.68
C SER A 168 0.30 -4.17 -17.80
N LYS A 169 1.16 -3.16 -17.96
CA LYS A 169 2.61 -3.30 -18.07
C LYS A 169 3.33 -3.31 -16.72
N ILE A 170 2.63 -2.92 -15.67
CA ILE A 170 3.19 -2.79 -14.33
C ILE A 170 3.27 -4.17 -13.69
N LYS A 171 4.44 -4.51 -13.16
CA LYS A 171 4.66 -5.72 -12.37
C LYS A 171 4.48 -5.46 -10.89
N THR A 172 4.16 -6.50 -10.13
CA THR A 172 3.94 -6.40 -8.69
C THR A 172 4.88 -7.33 -7.93
N VAL A 173 5.46 -6.80 -6.85
CA VAL A 173 6.22 -7.58 -5.87
C VAL A 173 5.54 -7.39 -4.51
N PHE A 174 5.19 -8.48 -3.86
CA PHE A 174 4.61 -8.44 -2.52
C PHE A 174 5.65 -8.86 -1.48
N LEU A 175 5.86 -8.00 -0.49
CA LEU A 175 6.71 -8.28 0.66
C LEU A 175 5.84 -8.82 1.79
N SER A 176 5.98 -10.08 2.10
CA SER A 176 5.18 -10.77 3.10
C SER A 176 5.98 -11.01 4.38
N SER A 177 5.32 -10.84 5.53
CA SER A 177 5.90 -11.05 6.85
C SER A 177 4.96 -11.87 7.72
N SER A 178 5.51 -12.68 8.63
CA SER A 178 4.74 -13.47 9.60
C SER A 178 4.03 -12.61 10.65
N SER A 179 4.52 -11.41 10.90
CA SER A 179 4.10 -10.55 12.02
C SER A 179 2.64 -10.09 11.98
N ASN A 180 1.90 -10.29 10.88
CA ASN A 180 0.50 -9.89 10.72
C ASN A 180 -0.28 -10.85 9.81
N SER A 181 -0.03 -12.15 9.96
CA SER A 181 -0.54 -13.18 9.05
C SER A 181 -2.06 -13.39 9.08
N ASP A 182 -2.75 -12.97 10.16
CA ASP A 182 -4.13 -13.37 10.42
C ASP A 182 -5.13 -12.22 10.41
N VAL A 183 -4.83 -11.12 9.73
CA VAL A 183 -5.78 -10.01 9.57
C VAL A 183 -6.93 -10.46 8.68
N ILE A 184 -8.13 -10.50 9.28
CA ILE A 184 -9.36 -10.83 8.59
C ILE A 184 -9.72 -9.68 7.64
N PHE A 185 -10.27 -10.04 6.48
CA PHE A 185 -10.68 -9.10 5.45
C PHE A 185 -12.11 -9.39 5.01
N ASP A 186 -12.97 -8.37 5.02
CA ASP A 186 -14.31 -8.46 4.43
C ASP A 186 -14.28 -7.99 2.96
N SER A 187 -14.35 -8.94 2.05
CA SER A 187 -14.32 -8.69 0.62
C SER A 187 -15.53 -7.91 0.08
N LYS A 188 -16.63 -7.81 0.86
CA LYS A 188 -17.82 -7.05 0.47
C LYS A 188 -17.55 -5.56 0.27
N ASN A 189 -16.47 -5.06 0.88
CA ASN A 189 -16.06 -3.66 0.78
C ASN A 189 -15.27 -3.35 -0.50
N LEU A 190 -15.18 -4.27 -1.46
CA LEU A 190 -14.49 -4.03 -2.73
C LEU A 190 -15.47 -3.63 -3.82
N PRO A 191 -15.11 -2.68 -4.69
CA PRO A 191 -15.95 -2.20 -5.79
C PRO A 191 -15.95 -3.16 -6.99
N PHE A 192 -16.18 -4.46 -6.74
CA PHE A 192 -16.21 -5.51 -7.76
C PHE A 192 -17.48 -6.34 -7.65
N ASP A 193 -17.79 -7.05 -8.73
CA ASP A 193 -18.90 -8.00 -8.76
C ASP A 193 -18.67 -9.20 -7.83
N ASP A 194 -19.76 -9.86 -7.46
CA ASP A 194 -19.75 -11.01 -6.55
C ASP A 194 -18.88 -12.17 -7.02
N GLY A 195 -18.75 -12.38 -8.32
CA GLY A 195 -17.90 -13.42 -8.90
C GLY A 195 -16.43 -13.16 -8.62
N THR A 196 -15.99 -11.94 -8.89
CA THR A 196 -14.63 -11.46 -8.62
C THR A 196 -14.31 -11.51 -7.13
N ILE A 197 -15.25 -11.08 -6.29
CA ILE A 197 -15.10 -11.07 -4.82
C ILE A 197 -15.07 -12.51 -4.26
N SER A 198 -15.80 -13.44 -4.85
CA SER A 198 -15.90 -14.83 -4.35
C SER A 198 -14.53 -15.53 -4.31
N GLU A 199 -13.60 -15.16 -5.18
CA GLU A 199 -12.23 -15.67 -5.19
C GLU A 199 -11.42 -15.30 -3.95
N LEU A 200 -11.83 -14.25 -3.23
CA LEU A 200 -11.11 -13.72 -2.05
C LEU A 200 -11.65 -14.26 -0.72
N LYS A 201 -12.89 -14.76 -0.68
CA LYS A 201 -13.63 -15.10 0.56
C LYS A 201 -12.92 -16.10 1.49
N SER A 202 -12.03 -16.93 0.97
CA SER A 202 -11.31 -17.95 1.74
C SER A 202 -9.87 -17.56 2.10
N LEU A 203 -9.43 -16.37 1.69
CA LEU A 203 -8.04 -15.94 1.82
C LEU A 203 -7.91 -14.81 2.84
N ASN A 204 -6.84 -14.84 3.64
CA ASN A 204 -6.42 -13.67 4.39
C ASN A 204 -5.63 -12.70 3.50
N LEU A 205 -5.39 -11.48 3.97
CA LEU A 205 -4.72 -10.44 3.19
C LEU A 205 -3.32 -10.85 2.70
N ASN A 206 -2.49 -11.48 3.54
CA ASN A 206 -1.19 -11.96 3.10
C ASN A 206 -1.31 -13.00 1.96
N GLN A 207 -2.27 -13.92 2.06
CA GLN A 207 -2.51 -14.90 1.02
C GLN A 207 -2.97 -14.26 -0.29
N ILE A 208 -3.81 -13.21 -0.23
CA ILE A 208 -4.23 -12.45 -1.41
C ILE A 208 -3.01 -11.80 -2.06
N GLY A 209 -2.19 -11.08 -1.29
CA GLY A 209 -0.98 -10.46 -1.80
C GLY A 209 -0.05 -11.46 -2.49
N CYS A 210 0.19 -12.61 -1.85
CA CYS A 210 1.02 -13.67 -2.41
C CYS A 210 0.45 -14.30 -3.67
N LYS A 211 -0.85 -14.58 -3.70
CA LYS A 211 -1.55 -15.24 -4.83
C LYS A 211 -1.51 -14.38 -6.09
N TYR A 212 -1.76 -13.08 -5.95
CA TYR A 212 -1.97 -12.19 -7.10
C TYR A 212 -0.74 -11.41 -7.53
N ALA A 213 0.32 -11.30 -6.71
CA ALA A 213 1.57 -10.65 -7.10
C ALA A 213 2.37 -11.47 -8.12
N ASP A 214 3.07 -10.79 -9.04
CA ASP A 214 4.01 -11.44 -9.99
C ASP A 214 5.16 -12.13 -9.24
N ALA A 215 5.62 -11.55 -8.12
CA ALA A 215 6.61 -12.15 -7.23
C ALA A 215 6.30 -11.87 -5.76
N THR A 216 6.71 -12.77 -4.88
CA THR A 216 6.60 -12.61 -3.42
C THR A 216 7.97 -12.80 -2.80
N LEU A 217 8.32 -11.90 -1.88
CA LEU A 217 9.52 -11.98 -1.06
C LEU A 217 9.10 -12.09 0.41
N LEU A 218 9.73 -12.98 1.14
CA LEU A 218 9.56 -13.11 2.58
C LEU A 218 10.59 -12.22 3.27
N VAL A 219 10.15 -11.36 4.16
CA VAL A 219 11.01 -10.39 4.87
C VAL A 219 11.48 -10.88 6.23
N ASP A 220 11.02 -12.06 6.66
CA ASP A 220 11.44 -12.71 7.88
C ASP A 220 11.82 -14.19 7.66
N ASN A 221 12.43 -14.81 8.66
CA ASN A 221 12.93 -16.18 8.60
C ASN A 221 11.97 -17.19 9.28
N ASP A 222 10.67 -16.91 9.39
CA ASP A 222 9.71 -17.86 9.96
C ASP A 222 9.42 -18.99 8.95
N GLU A 223 10.02 -20.17 9.19
CA GLU A 223 9.86 -21.35 8.32
C GLU A 223 8.41 -21.84 8.23
N LYS A 224 7.63 -21.75 9.32
CA LYS A 224 6.22 -22.20 9.33
C LYS A 224 5.39 -21.27 8.44
N PHE A 225 5.61 -19.98 8.57
CA PHE A 225 4.96 -18.99 7.74
C PHE A 225 5.35 -19.15 6.27
N SER A 226 6.65 -19.31 5.98
CA SER A 226 7.17 -19.54 4.64
C SER A 226 6.50 -20.73 3.95
N ASN A 227 6.38 -21.85 4.65
CA ASN A 227 5.72 -23.06 4.15
C ASN A 227 4.22 -22.86 3.89
N LYS A 228 3.53 -22.07 4.72
CA LYS A 228 2.11 -21.72 4.54
C LYS A 228 1.91 -20.87 3.29
N ILE A 229 2.78 -19.88 3.08
CA ILE A 229 2.71 -18.97 1.92
C ILE A 229 3.04 -19.70 0.61
N MET A 230 4.05 -20.55 0.58
CA MET A 230 4.41 -21.31 -0.62
C MET A 230 3.24 -22.17 -1.14
N LYS A 231 2.44 -22.74 -0.24
CA LYS A 231 1.24 -23.52 -0.59
C LYS A 231 0.11 -22.67 -1.19
N THR A 232 0.13 -21.35 -1.00
CA THR A 232 -0.90 -20.45 -1.54
C THR A 232 -0.67 -20.10 -3.02
N LYS A 233 0.56 -20.28 -3.53
CA LYS A 233 0.92 -19.98 -4.93
C LYS A 233 0.71 -21.15 -5.89
N VAL A 234 0.40 -22.32 -5.39
CA VAL A 234 0.06 -23.52 -6.16
C VAL A 234 -1.45 -23.58 -6.33
#